data_87c73da9654894f1ed803aedd9f52355
#
_entry.id   87c73da9654894f1ed803aedd9f52355
#
_cell.length_a   1.000
_cell.length_b   1.000
_cell.length_c   1.000
_cell.angle_alpha   90.00
_cell.angle_beta   90.00
_cell.angle_gamma   90.00
#
_symmetry.space_group_name_H-M   'P 1'
#
loop_
_entity.id
_entity.type
_entity.pdbx_description
1 polymer ?
#
loop_
_entity_poly.entity_id
_entity_poly.type
_entity_poly.pdbx_seq_one_letter_code
_entity_poly.pdbx_strand_id
1 'polypeptide(L)'
;SEMASLFYDTVHTVNAADYTKEQLDAWADGAVDCEAWDHSFREHYTLVAIEDGKLAGFGDMDESGYLDRLYIHKDFQKRGIAAALCDRLEKRFAVPEIITHASITARPFFEKRGYRVRKAQQVERKGVLLTNYVMALSKAGQK
;
A
#
# COMPACT_ATOMS: atom_id res chain seq x y z
N SER A 1 5.78 7.06 15.09
CA SER A 1 4.31 7.05 15.00
C SER A 1 3.78 5.63 14.88
N GLU A 2 2.51 5.45 15.19
CA GLU A 2 1.86 4.13 15.06
C GLU A 2 1.83 3.63 13.63
N MET A 3 1.67 4.53 12.66
CA MET A 3 1.67 4.17 11.24
C MET A 3 3.04 3.70 10.78
N ALA A 4 4.10 4.35 11.25
CA ALA A 4 5.47 3.94 10.94
C ALA A 4 5.80 2.57 11.53
N SER A 5 5.37 2.32 12.76
CA SER A 5 5.54 1.01 13.40
C SER A 5 4.77 -0.09 12.67
N LEU A 6 3.54 0.20 12.27
CA LEU A 6 2.71 -0.74 11.51
C LEU A 6 3.36 -1.06 10.16
N PHE A 7 3.87 -0.06 9.46
CA PHE A 7 4.57 -0.23 8.19
C PHE A 7 5.78 -1.17 8.36
N TYR A 8 6.64 -0.87 9.33
CA TYR A 8 7.83 -1.68 9.60
C TYR A 8 7.45 -3.14 9.90
N ASP A 9 6.51 -3.33 10.83
CA ASP A 9 6.10 -4.68 11.24
C ASP A 9 5.47 -5.46 10.09
N THR A 10 4.62 -4.81 9.29
CA THR A 10 3.96 -5.46 8.17
C THR A 10 4.97 -5.87 7.09
N VAL A 11 5.90 -5.00 6.74
CA VAL A 11 6.93 -5.32 5.74
C VAL A 11 7.77 -6.50 6.22
N HIS A 12 8.22 -6.48 7.47
CA HIS A 12 9.12 -7.51 8.01
C HIS A 12 8.42 -8.83 8.39
N THR A 13 7.11 -8.88 8.37
CA THR A 13 6.34 -10.11 8.65
C THR A 13 5.56 -10.61 7.44
N VAL A 14 4.62 -9.82 6.96
CA VAL A 14 3.71 -10.23 5.87
C VAL A 14 4.46 -10.35 4.54
N ASN A 15 5.33 -9.42 4.24
CA ASN A 15 6.09 -9.41 2.99
C ASN A 15 7.32 -10.34 3.02
N ALA A 16 7.67 -10.87 4.19
CA ALA A 16 8.86 -11.69 4.36
C ALA A 16 8.84 -12.98 3.53
N ALA A 17 7.66 -13.47 3.15
CA ALA A 17 7.53 -14.65 2.31
C ALA A 17 8.07 -14.44 0.88
N ASP A 18 8.08 -13.19 0.39
CA ASP A 18 8.34 -12.87 -1.01
C ASP A 18 9.60 -12.02 -1.24
N TYR A 19 10.27 -11.62 -0.17
CA TYR A 19 11.47 -10.76 -0.24
C TYR A 19 12.55 -11.25 0.72
N THR A 20 13.81 -11.00 0.38
CA THR A 20 14.93 -11.35 1.25
C THR A 20 15.01 -10.37 2.44
N LYS A 21 15.73 -10.77 3.48
CA LYS A 21 15.95 -9.89 4.64
C LYS A 21 16.62 -8.57 4.23
N GLU A 22 17.59 -8.64 3.32
CA GLU A 22 18.27 -7.45 2.79
C GLU A 22 17.27 -6.51 2.10
N GLN A 23 16.35 -7.07 1.31
CA GLN A 23 15.31 -6.28 0.63
C GLN A 23 14.34 -5.68 1.64
N LEU A 24 13.92 -6.43 2.65
CA LEU A 24 13.02 -5.94 3.69
C LEU A 24 13.66 -4.81 4.49
N ASP A 25 14.93 -4.94 4.84
CA ASP A 25 15.67 -3.91 5.59
C ASP A 25 15.84 -2.63 4.76
N ALA A 26 16.05 -2.76 3.44
CA ALA A 26 16.15 -1.61 2.56
C ALA A 26 14.81 -0.90 2.36
N TRP A 27 13.73 -1.67 2.33
CA TRP A 27 12.36 -1.14 2.15
C TRP A 27 11.88 -0.44 3.42
N ALA A 28 12.07 -1.07 4.58
CA ALA A 28 11.61 -0.55 5.87
C ALA A 28 12.72 -0.75 6.91
N ASP A 29 13.57 0.26 7.06
CA ASP A 29 14.75 0.20 7.94
C ASP A 29 14.48 0.62 9.39
N GLY A 30 13.23 0.99 9.69
CA GLY A 30 12.85 1.46 11.01
C GLY A 30 13.07 2.96 11.24
N ALA A 31 13.59 3.67 10.23
CA ALA A 31 13.90 5.09 10.34
C ALA A 31 13.06 5.93 9.37
N VAL A 32 11.73 5.86 9.53
CA VAL A 32 10.79 6.65 8.73
C VAL A 32 10.95 8.13 9.08
N ASP A 33 11.05 8.99 8.05
CA ASP A 33 10.95 10.43 8.23
C ASP A 33 9.49 10.80 8.52
N CYS A 34 9.14 10.93 9.79
CA CYS A 34 7.77 11.18 10.21
C CYS A 34 7.24 12.53 9.73
N GLU A 35 8.09 13.55 9.57
CA GLU A 35 7.66 14.84 9.03
C GLU A 35 7.27 14.73 7.57
N ALA A 36 8.09 14.05 6.76
CA ALA A 36 7.82 13.85 5.34
C ALA A 36 6.55 13.01 5.15
N TRP A 37 6.36 11.98 5.97
CA TRP A 37 5.16 11.16 5.95
C TRP A 37 3.92 11.97 6.32
N ASP A 38 3.98 12.75 7.39
CA ASP A 38 2.87 13.58 7.82
C ASP A 38 2.45 14.58 6.74
N HIS A 39 3.43 15.23 6.11
CA HIS A 39 3.17 16.15 5.00
C HIS A 39 2.50 15.43 3.82
N SER A 40 3.02 14.27 3.43
CA SER A 40 2.47 13.45 2.36
C SER A 40 1.01 13.02 2.66
N PHE A 41 0.74 12.57 3.89
CA PHE A 41 -0.61 12.17 4.28
C PHE A 41 -1.58 13.33 4.27
N ARG A 42 -1.15 14.54 4.60
CA ARG A 42 -2.00 15.72 4.56
C ARG A 42 -2.34 16.17 3.14
N GLU A 43 -1.43 15.95 2.19
CA GLU A 43 -1.66 16.27 0.78
C GLU A 43 -2.50 15.21 0.07
N HIS A 44 -2.53 14.00 0.59
CA HIS A 44 -3.28 12.89 0.04
C HIS A 44 -4.60 12.71 0.77
N TYR A 45 -5.52 12.00 0.12
CA TYR A 45 -6.70 11.48 0.81
C TYR A 45 -6.24 10.23 1.58
N THR A 46 -6.21 10.33 2.90
CA THR A 46 -5.66 9.30 3.78
C THR A 46 -6.76 8.74 4.66
N LEU A 47 -6.82 7.41 4.73
CA LEU A 47 -7.76 6.68 5.60
C LEU A 47 -7.00 5.79 6.55
N VAL A 48 -7.51 5.67 7.77
CA VAL A 48 -7.02 4.71 8.75
C VAL A 48 -8.16 3.80 9.16
N ALA A 49 -7.84 2.55 9.46
CA ALA A 49 -8.79 1.58 9.99
C ALA A 49 -8.45 1.32 11.45
N ILE A 50 -9.43 1.50 12.31
CA ILE A 50 -9.29 1.24 13.75
C ILE A 50 -10.18 0.04 14.09
N GLU A 51 -9.63 -0.94 14.77
CA GLU A 51 -10.37 -2.12 15.22
C GLU A 51 -9.99 -2.41 16.66
N ASP A 52 -11.00 -2.51 17.53
CA ASP A 52 -10.79 -2.72 18.97
C ASP A 52 -9.84 -1.68 19.59
N GLY A 53 -9.95 -0.42 19.15
CA GLY A 53 -9.11 0.68 19.63
C GLY A 53 -7.69 0.68 19.11
N LYS A 54 -7.35 -0.22 18.19
CA LYS A 54 -6.00 -0.35 17.65
C LYS A 54 -5.96 0.04 16.18
N LEU A 55 -4.84 0.61 15.74
CA LEU A 55 -4.61 0.89 14.34
C LEU A 55 -4.43 -0.43 13.60
N ALA A 56 -5.40 -0.79 12.77
CA ALA A 56 -5.41 -2.05 12.03
C ALA A 56 -4.84 -1.90 10.62
N GLY A 57 -4.91 -0.71 10.04
CA GLY A 57 -4.38 -0.47 8.71
C GLY A 57 -4.52 0.98 8.29
N PHE A 58 -3.88 1.31 7.19
CA PHE A 58 -4.01 2.63 6.58
C PHE A 58 -3.72 2.58 5.08
N GLY A 59 -4.20 3.59 4.37
CA GLY A 59 -3.90 3.76 2.96
C GLY A 59 -4.10 5.20 2.54
N ASP A 60 -3.44 5.61 1.48
CA ASP A 60 -3.59 6.97 0.96
C ASP A 60 -3.52 6.99 -0.57
N MET A 61 -4.18 8.00 -1.14
CA MET A 61 -4.29 8.19 -2.58
C MET A 61 -4.17 9.66 -2.90
N ASP A 62 -3.44 9.99 -3.97
CA ASP A 62 -3.40 11.37 -4.46
C ASP A 62 -4.54 11.65 -5.44
N GLU A 63 -4.70 12.92 -5.81
CA GLU A 63 -5.80 13.35 -6.67
C GLU A 63 -5.72 12.83 -8.11
N SER A 64 -4.57 12.32 -8.53
CA SER A 64 -4.42 11.71 -9.85
C SER A 64 -4.96 10.28 -9.92
N GLY A 65 -5.30 9.70 -8.77
CA GLY A 65 -5.71 8.31 -8.66
C GLY A 65 -4.56 7.35 -8.39
N TYR A 66 -3.43 7.86 -7.92
CA TYR A 66 -2.32 7.01 -7.52
C TYR A 66 -2.49 6.56 -6.07
N LEU A 67 -2.71 5.26 -5.89
CA LEU A 67 -2.78 4.61 -4.57
C LEU A 67 -1.34 4.37 -4.12
N ASP A 68 -0.87 5.21 -3.20
CA ASP A 68 0.53 5.26 -2.79
C ASP A 68 0.86 4.20 -1.74
N ARG A 69 0.07 4.15 -0.66
CA ARG A 69 0.33 3.22 0.44
C ARG A 69 -0.93 2.46 0.81
N LEU A 70 -0.74 1.20 1.18
CA LEU A 70 -1.81 0.37 1.72
C LEU A 70 -1.14 -0.71 2.58
N TYR A 71 -1.24 -0.56 3.89
CA TYR A 71 -0.64 -1.49 4.83
C TYR A 71 -1.64 -1.91 5.90
N ILE A 72 -1.74 -3.21 6.11
CA ILE A 72 -2.61 -3.81 7.11
C ILE A 72 -1.74 -4.46 8.18
N HIS A 73 -2.03 -4.14 9.44
CA HIS A 73 -1.31 -4.69 10.57
C HIS A 73 -1.28 -6.22 10.51
N LYS A 74 -0.14 -6.81 10.86
CA LYS A 74 0.09 -8.26 10.77
C LYS A 74 -0.97 -9.10 11.50
N ASP A 75 -1.52 -8.60 12.61
CA ASP A 75 -2.50 -9.30 13.41
C ASP A 75 -3.93 -9.11 12.92
N PHE A 76 -4.14 -8.30 11.90
CA PHE A 76 -5.47 -7.98 11.35
C PHE A 76 -5.60 -8.36 9.87
N GLN A 77 -4.74 -9.24 9.39
CA GLN A 77 -4.78 -9.73 8.01
C GLN A 77 -6.03 -10.59 7.75
N LYS A 78 -6.48 -10.60 6.49
CA LYS A 78 -7.58 -11.44 6.01
C LYS A 78 -8.93 -11.18 6.69
N ARG A 79 -9.15 -9.95 7.13
CA ARG A 79 -10.42 -9.53 7.74
C ARG A 79 -11.23 -8.56 6.87
N GLY A 80 -10.81 -8.37 5.62
CA GLY A 80 -11.49 -7.46 4.71
C GLY A 80 -11.14 -5.98 4.90
N ILE A 81 -10.17 -5.65 5.74
CA ILE A 81 -9.78 -4.25 6.02
C ILE A 81 -9.19 -3.60 4.78
N ALA A 82 -8.30 -4.30 4.07
CA ALA A 82 -7.70 -3.76 2.84
C ALA A 82 -8.78 -3.48 1.78
N ALA A 83 -9.73 -4.40 1.62
CA ALA A 83 -10.85 -4.22 0.68
C ALA A 83 -11.71 -3.02 1.07
N ALA A 84 -12.00 -2.85 2.37
CA ALA A 84 -12.80 -1.72 2.84
C ALA A 84 -12.09 -0.38 2.61
N LEU A 85 -10.80 -0.31 2.86
CA LEU A 85 -10.00 0.88 2.59
C LEU A 85 -9.97 1.20 1.10
N CYS A 86 -9.72 0.19 0.25
CA CYS A 86 -9.70 0.36 -1.20
C CYS A 86 -11.04 0.81 -1.75
N ASP A 87 -12.15 0.26 -1.24
CA ASP A 87 -13.48 0.66 -1.68
C ASP A 87 -13.70 2.17 -1.53
N ARG A 88 -13.26 2.74 -0.42
CA ARG A 88 -13.38 4.18 -0.17
C ARG A 88 -12.37 5.01 -0.97
N LEU A 89 -11.12 4.56 -1.01
CA LEU A 89 -10.08 5.28 -1.73
C LEU A 89 -10.40 5.37 -3.22
N GLU A 90 -10.82 4.26 -3.82
CA GLU A 90 -11.12 4.20 -5.24
C GLU A 90 -12.30 5.09 -5.65
N LYS A 91 -13.19 5.40 -4.72
CA LYS A 91 -14.36 6.24 -4.99
C LYS A 91 -14.11 7.73 -4.75
N ARG A 92 -13.00 8.07 -4.10
CA ARG A 92 -12.76 9.45 -3.65
C ARG A 92 -12.60 10.45 -4.80
N PHE A 93 -11.93 10.04 -5.86
CA PHE A 93 -11.62 10.91 -7.00
C PHE A 93 -12.28 10.40 -8.26
N ALA A 94 -12.77 11.34 -9.08
CA ALA A 94 -13.36 11.02 -10.38
C ALA A 94 -12.25 10.95 -11.43
N VAL A 95 -11.53 9.83 -11.45
CA VAL A 95 -10.43 9.59 -12.37
C VAL A 95 -10.74 8.39 -13.27
N PRO A 96 -10.15 8.31 -14.48
CA PRO A 96 -10.45 7.20 -15.40
C PRO A 96 -9.82 5.87 -14.95
N GLU A 97 -8.77 5.93 -14.17
CA GLU A 97 -8.11 4.72 -13.65
C GLU A 97 -7.37 4.99 -12.35
N ILE A 98 -7.19 3.93 -11.59
CA ILE A 98 -6.38 3.92 -10.37
C ILE A 98 -5.08 3.18 -10.68
N ILE A 99 -3.96 3.77 -10.31
CA ILE A 99 -2.64 3.15 -10.47
C ILE A 99 -2.05 2.87 -9.10
N THR A 100 -1.42 1.72 -8.95
CA THR A 100 -0.65 1.42 -7.74
C THR A 100 0.62 0.65 -8.12
N HIS A 101 1.64 0.76 -7.27
CA HIS A 101 2.85 -0.04 -7.39
C HIS A 101 2.77 -1.14 -6.34
N ALA A 102 2.27 -2.30 -6.74
CA ALA A 102 2.00 -3.40 -5.82
C ALA A 102 3.25 -4.23 -5.57
N SER A 103 3.47 -4.59 -4.30
CA SER A 103 4.49 -5.57 -3.96
C SER A 103 4.13 -6.95 -4.52
N ILE A 104 5.10 -7.86 -4.55
CA ILE A 104 4.85 -9.26 -4.91
C ILE A 104 3.74 -9.83 -4.03
N THR A 105 3.80 -9.55 -2.73
CA THR A 105 2.83 -10.06 -1.75
C THR A 105 1.43 -9.50 -1.99
N ALA A 106 1.30 -8.23 -2.35
CA ALA A 106 0.01 -7.57 -2.52
C ALA A 106 -0.62 -7.83 -3.89
N ARG A 107 0.16 -8.24 -4.89
CA ARG A 107 -0.33 -8.44 -6.26
C ARG A 107 -1.60 -9.31 -6.33
N PRO A 108 -1.69 -10.49 -5.66
CA PRO A 108 -2.90 -11.30 -5.74
C PRO A 108 -4.14 -10.59 -5.22
N PHE A 109 -4.00 -9.78 -4.18
CA PHE A 109 -5.11 -8.99 -3.64
C PHE A 109 -5.65 -8.01 -4.69
N PHE A 110 -4.75 -7.27 -5.35
CA PHE A 110 -5.16 -6.30 -6.37
C PHE A 110 -5.73 -6.99 -7.61
N GLU A 111 -5.16 -8.13 -8.02
CA GLU A 111 -5.70 -8.88 -9.16
C GLU A 111 -7.14 -9.33 -8.91
N LYS A 112 -7.45 -9.77 -7.70
CA LYS A 112 -8.82 -10.16 -7.32
C LYS A 112 -9.79 -8.97 -7.35
N ARG A 113 -9.29 -7.76 -7.13
CA ARG A 113 -10.12 -6.54 -7.22
C ARG A 113 -10.32 -6.05 -8.65
N GLY A 114 -9.67 -6.67 -9.64
CA GLY A 114 -9.78 -6.27 -11.04
C GLY A 114 -8.63 -5.42 -11.54
N TYR A 115 -7.62 -5.18 -10.72
CA TYR A 115 -6.41 -4.51 -11.18
C TYR A 115 -5.65 -5.45 -12.12
N ARG A 116 -5.00 -4.86 -13.12
CA ARG A 116 -4.19 -5.62 -14.09
C ARG A 116 -2.76 -5.13 -14.07
N VAL A 117 -1.83 -6.07 -14.14
CA VAL A 117 -0.40 -5.73 -14.21
C VAL A 117 -0.10 -5.11 -15.57
N ARG A 118 0.48 -3.91 -15.57
CA ARG A 118 0.98 -3.25 -16.78
C ARG A 118 2.42 -3.57 -17.04
N LYS A 119 3.23 -3.64 -15.99
CA LYS A 119 4.63 -4.06 -16.08
C LYS A 119 5.15 -4.48 -14.73
N ALA A 120 6.13 -5.39 -14.76
CA ALA A 120 6.99 -5.64 -13.62
C ALA A 120 8.14 -4.64 -13.66
N GLN A 121 8.58 -4.17 -12.50
CA GLN A 121 9.71 -3.24 -12.43
C GLN A 121 10.57 -3.54 -11.22
N GLN A 122 11.81 -3.05 -11.29
CA GLN A 122 12.70 -3.09 -10.16
C GLN A 122 12.92 -1.67 -9.67
N VAL A 123 12.74 -1.47 -8.38
CA VAL A 123 12.98 -0.17 -7.74
C VAL A 123 14.16 -0.30 -6.80
N GLU A 124 14.99 0.73 -6.77
CA GLU A 124 16.14 0.77 -5.89
C GLU A 124 15.78 1.44 -4.57
N ARG A 125 16.15 0.78 -3.47
CA ARG A 125 16.04 1.32 -2.13
C ARG A 125 17.36 1.06 -1.43
N LYS A 126 18.10 2.12 -1.09
CA LYS A 126 19.40 2.02 -0.39
C LYS A 126 20.37 1.04 -1.08
N GLY A 127 20.43 1.10 -2.41
CA GLY A 127 21.29 0.25 -3.21
C GLY A 127 20.79 -1.17 -3.42
N VAL A 128 19.61 -1.51 -2.92
CA VAL A 128 19.02 -2.85 -3.05
C VAL A 128 17.85 -2.80 -4.02
N LEU A 129 17.80 -3.73 -4.95
CA LEU A 129 16.70 -3.81 -5.92
C LEU A 129 15.55 -4.64 -5.37
N LEU A 130 14.33 -4.08 -5.47
CA LEU A 130 13.09 -4.75 -5.10
C LEU A 130 12.18 -4.82 -6.31
N THR A 131 11.58 -5.98 -6.54
CA THR A 131 10.58 -6.15 -7.60
C THR A 131 9.23 -5.69 -7.10
N ASN A 132 8.53 -4.90 -7.91
CA ASN A 132 7.11 -4.64 -7.74
C ASN A 132 6.42 -4.56 -9.09
N TYR A 133 5.11 -4.34 -9.08
CA TYR A 133 4.31 -4.36 -10.29
C TYR A 133 3.51 -3.08 -10.40
N VAL A 134 3.58 -2.41 -11.55
CA VAL A 134 2.67 -1.32 -11.87
C VAL A 134 1.35 -1.95 -12.27
N MET A 135 0.31 -1.68 -11.49
CA MET A 135 -1.03 -2.24 -11.71
C MET A 135 -2.04 -1.12 -11.87
N ALA A 136 -3.05 -1.38 -12.68
CA ALA A 136 -4.09 -0.40 -12.97
C ALA A 136 -5.48 -1.00 -12.87
N LEU A 137 -6.40 -0.24 -12.28
CA LEU A 137 -7.83 -0.53 -12.27
C LEU A 137 -8.53 0.49 -13.16
N SER A 138 -9.13 0.01 -14.25
CA SER A 138 -9.93 0.88 -15.10
C SER A 138 -11.28 1.15 -14.44
N LYS A 139 -11.64 2.42 -14.35
CA LYS A 139 -12.94 2.84 -13.85
C LYS A 139 -13.93 3.11 -14.98
N ALA A 140 -13.47 3.02 -16.23
CA ALA A 140 -14.33 3.14 -17.40
C ALA A 140 -15.30 1.95 -17.41
N GLY A 141 -16.59 2.23 -17.50
CA GLY A 141 -17.62 1.19 -17.49
C GLY A 141 -18.10 0.78 -16.09
N GLN A 142 -17.49 1.27 -15.04
CA GLN A 142 -18.04 1.14 -13.69
C GLN A 142 -19.16 2.16 -13.51
N LYS A 143 -20.31 1.68 -13.18
CA LYS A 143 -21.50 2.52 -13.04
C LYS A 143 -22.11 2.41 -11.64
#